data_7d425ad3fd0f25b212e88ab1afb1f414
#
_entry.id   7d425ad3fd0f25b212e88ab1afb1f414
#
_cell.length_a   1.000
_cell.length_b   1.000
_cell.length_c   1.000
_cell.angle_alpha   90.00
_cell.angle_beta   90.00
_cell.angle_gamma   90.00
#
_symmetry.space_group_name_H-M   'P 1'
#
loop_
_entity.id
_entity.type
_entity.pdbx_description
1 polymer ?
#
loop_
_entity_poly.entity_id
_entity_poly.type
_entity_poly.pdbx_seq_one_letter_code
_entity_poly.pdbx_strand_id
1 'polypeptide(L)'
;MPFREDAQRFIDQKKFDDLESLWMSQLEKDPSDVDSFLVIARSLRKAEQRTQSDTLLGLLSDTFLEKKAWPLRLQVLKELGRLSRHPATLRPAIEQALRGAHGSHKNFQRVYDFAGFSDPTSNPVEKAEKIETWLRYDEGEMYFMAGRGAGIVTELNPELGIARLDFDKGERVSMPIGAAAKYLVPLPPGHVLREKFTDAEKLQAEAKKSPSQFFARILQSFGRPMQMAEVRDAVIGIVPEEKWSSWWTAARKNTQIV
;
A
#
# COMPACT_ATOMS: atom_id res chain seq x y z
N MET A 1 8.50 18.85 -10.33
CA MET A 1 7.06 18.91 -9.99
C MET A 1 6.74 20.36 -9.65
N PRO A 2 6.19 21.14 -10.59
CA PRO A 2 6.10 22.61 -10.43
C PRO A 2 5.28 23.04 -9.20
N PHE A 3 4.20 22.30 -8.85
CA PHE A 3 3.35 22.65 -7.72
C PHE A 3 4.11 22.73 -6.38
N ARG A 4 4.93 21.72 -6.05
CA ARG A 4 5.70 21.72 -4.79
C ARG A 4 6.77 22.81 -4.74
N GLU A 5 7.45 23.04 -5.87
CA GLU A 5 8.52 24.04 -5.96
C GLU A 5 7.95 25.44 -5.84
N ASP A 6 6.85 25.75 -6.54
CA ASP A 6 6.17 27.03 -6.45
C ASP A 6 5.60 27.29 -5.05
N ALA A 7 4.97 26.27 -4.45
CA ALA A 7 4.45 26.34 -3.10
C ALA A 7 5.57 26.61 -2.07
N GLN A 8 6.70 25.90 -2.17
CA GLN A 8 7.83 26.11 -1.26
C GLN A 8 8.39 27.53 -1.41
N ARG A 9 8.49 28.04 -2.65
CA ARG A 9 8.92 29.42 -2.92
C ARG A 9 8.00 30.45 -2.26
N PHE A 10 6.67 30.26 -2.32
CA PHE A 10 5.72 31.16 -1.64
C PHE A 10 5.85 31.11 -0.12
N ILE A 11 6.08 29.92 0.45
CA ILE A 11 6.33 29.75 1.89
C ILE A 11 7.60 30.52 2.29
N ASP A 12 8.70 30.37 1.56
CA ASP A 12 9.98 31.01 1.84
C ASP A 12 9.88 32.54 1.74
N GLN A 13 9.05 33.04 0.81
CA GLN A 13 8.75 34.45 0.63
C GLN A 13 7.65 34.99 1.56
N LYS A 14 7.05 34.15 2.39
CA LYS A 14 5.89 34.48 3.25
C LYS A 14 4.67 35.00 2.49
N LYS A 15 4.49 34.56 1.25
CA LYS A 15 3.35 34.91 0.38
C LYS A 15 2.24 33.87 0.53
N PHE A 16 1.57 33.89 1.69
CA PHE A 16 0.62 32.84 2.05
C PHE A 16 -0.69 32.89 1.25
N ASP A 17 -1.12 34.08 0.83
CA ASP A 17 -2.30 34.26 -0.03
C ASP A 17 -2.07 33.70 -1.44
N ASP A 18 -0.86 33.89 -2.00
CA ASP A 18 -0.45 33.32 -3.29
C ASP A 18 -0.39 31.80 -3.19
N LEU A 19 0.08 31.27 -2.06
CA LEU A 19 0.10 29.83 -1.79
C LEU A 19 -1.30 29.25 -1.72
N GLU A 20 -2.24 29.91 -1.06
CA GLU A 20 -3.63 29.47 -0.96
C GLU A 20 -4.28 29.42 -2.36
N SER A 21 -4.06 30.47 -3.16
CA SER A 21 -4.53 30.50 -4.55
C SER A 21 -3.95 29.37 -5.40
N LEU A 22 -2.67 29.09 -5.23
CA LEU A 22 -2.00 27.96 -5.91
C LEU A 22 -2.57 26.60 -5.45
N TRP A 23 -2.80 26.46 -4.14
CA TRP A 23 -3.39 25.25 -3.55
C TRP A 23 -4.78 24.99 -4.13
N MET A 24 -5.65 26.00 -4.15
CA MET A 24 -7.01 25.87 -4.69
C MET A 24 -7.00 25.52 -6.17
N SER A 25 -6.15 26.17 -6.96
CA SER A 25 -5.98 25.84 -8.38
C SER A 25 -5.54 24.38 -8.61
N GLN A 26 -4.61 23.87 -7.77
CA GLN A 26 -4.16 22.48 -7.87
C GLN A 26 -5.23 21.51 -7.40
N LEU A 27 -6.00 21.86 -6.36
CA LEU A 27 -7.10 21.06 -5.84
C LEU A 27 -8.21 20.86 -6.88
N GLU A 28 -8.51 21.89 -7.66
CA GLU A 28 -9.47 21.81 -8.77
C GLU A 28 -8.93 20.98 -9.93
N LYS A 29 -7.66 21.17 -10.26
CA LYS A 29 -7.01 20.52 -11.41
C LYS A 29 -6.78 19.05 -11.18
N ASP A 30 -6.10 18.70 -10.10
CA ASP A 30 -5.73 17.33 -9.74
C ASP A 30 -5.44 17.21 -8.23
N PRO A 31 -6.42 16.80 -7.42
CA PRO A 31 -6.21 16.56 -6.00
C PRO A 31 -5.51 15.22 -5.69
N SER A 32 -5.26 14.35 -6.69
CA SER A 32 -4.80 12.98 -6.45
C SER A 32 -3.36 12.89 -5.96
N ASP A 33 -2.51 13.90 -6.23
CA ASP A 33 -1.14 13.99 -5.72
C ASP A 33 -1.14 14.43 -4.23
N VAL A 34 -1.76 13.60 -3.38
CA VAL A 34 -1.90 13.88 -1.93
C VAL A 34 -0.56 14.10 -1.27
N ASP A 35 0.47 13.37 -1.66
CA ASP A 35 1.81 13.49 -1.04
C ASP A 35 2.39 14.90 -1.18
N SER A 36 2.17 15.57 -2.32
CA SER A 36 2.59 16.97 -2.51
C SER A 36 1.84 17.91 -1.56
N PHE A 37 0.53 17.76 -1.44
CA PHE A 37 -0.27 18.55 -0.51
C PHE A 37 0.18 18.36 0.95
N LEU A 38 0.43 17.12 1.38
CA LEU A 38 0.90 16.83 2.73
C LEU A 38 2.28 17.43 3.03
N VAL A 39 3.19 17.38 2.06
CA VAL A 39 4.52 18.00 2.20
C VAL A 39 4.41 19.51 2.37
N ILE A 40 3.57 20.18 1.58
CA ILE A 40 3.34 21.63 1.66
C ILE A 40 2.73 21.99 3.02
N ALA A 41 1.73 21.23 3.48
CA ALA A 41 1.10 21.45 4.79
C ALA A 41 2.11 21.35 5.96
N ARG A 42 3.05 20.37 5.89
CA ARG A 42 4.15 20.25 6.86
C ARG A 42 5.11 21.44 6.78
N SER A 43 5.40 21.95 5.57
CA SER A 43 6.25 23.14 5.38
C SER A 43 5.61 24.39 5.94
N LEU A 44 4.27 24.57 5.76
CA LEU A 44 3.52 25.65 6.40
C LEU A 44 3.62 25.60 7.94
N ARG A 45 3.50 24.43 8.54
CA ARG A 45 3.65 24.29 9.99
C ARG A 45 5.05 24.61 10.48
N LYS A 46 6.10 24.28 9.71
CA LYS A 46 7.48 24.70 10.02
C LYS A 46 7.63 26.22 9.95
N ALA A 47 6.88 26.87 9.06
CA ALA A 47 6.79 28.32 8.95
C ALA A 47 5.80 28.96 9.96
N GLU A 48 5.38 28.20 10.97
CA GLU A 48 4.45 28.62 12.05
C GLU A 48 3.01 28.94 11.59
N GLN A 49 2.66 28.62 10.35
CA GLN A 49 1.34 28.81 9.76
C GLN A 49 0.41 27.61 10.02
N ARG A 50 0.19 27.28 11.31
CA ARG A 50 -0.56 26.09 11.73
C ARG A 50 -2.02 26.14 11.30
N THR A 51 -2.69 27.26 11.58
CA THR A 51 -4.12 27.42 11.25
C THR A 51 -4.35 27.30 9.75
N GLN A 52 -3.50 27.92 8.93
CA GLN A 52 -3.62 27.83 7.48
C GLN A 52 -3.37 26.39 6.98
N SER A 53 -2.36 25.71 7.51
CA SER A 53 -2.12 24.28 7.21
C SER A 53 -3.34 23.43 7.51
N ASP A 54 -3.99 23.63 8.67
CA ASP A 54 -5.17 22.86 9.07
C ASP A 54 -6.37 23.16 8.17
N THR A 55 -6.59 24.43 7.83
CA THR A 55 -7.66 24.84 6.91
C THR A 55 -7.49 24.20 5.52
N LEU A 56 -6.28 24.27 4.94
CA LEU A 56 -6.00 23.73 3.62
C LEU A 56 -6.12 22.20 3.58
N LEU A 57 -5.65 21.50 4.61
CA LEU A 57 -5.88 20.04 4.73
C LEU A 57 -7.36 19.70 4.94
N GLY A 58 -8.11 20.55 5.65
CA GLY A 58 -9.57 20.43 5.79
C GLY A 58 -10.26 20.46 4.43
N LEU A 59 -9.96 21.46 3.60
CA LEU A 59 -10.51 21.60 2.24
C LEU A 59 -10.18 20.39 1.36
N LEU A 60 -8.94 19.89 1.44
CA LEU A 60 -8.54 18.68 0.73
C LEU A 60 -9.34 17.44 1.20
N SER A 61 -9.54 17.29 2.52
CA SER A 61 -10.36 16.22 3.09
C SER A 61 -11.81 16.29 2.63
N ASP A 62 -12.40 17.49 2.56
CA ASP A 62 -13.78 17.70 2.14
C ASP A 62 -13.95 17.42 0.64
N THR A 63 -12.98 17.80 -0.18
CA THR A 63 -12.96 17.42 -1.61
C THR A 63 -12.97 15.90 -1.79
N PHE A 64 -12.24 15.16 -0.98
CA PHE A 64 -12.26 13.69 -1.03
C PHE A 64 -13.55 13.09 -0.44
N LEU A 65 -14.21 13.76 0.50
CA LEU A 65 -15.51 13.35 1.00
C LEU A 65 -16.56 13.42 -0.12
N GLU A 66 -16.62 14.54 -0.83
CA GLU A 66 -17.55 14.74 -1.95
C GLU A 66 -17.35 13.73 -3.06
N LYS A 67 -16.09 13.42 -3.39
CA LYS A 67 -15.71 12.42 -4.39
C LYS A 67 -15.80 10.98 -3.89
N LYS A 68 -16.13 10.74 -2.61
CA LYS A 68 -16.09 9.42 -1.95
C LYS A 68 -14.75 8.71 -2.12
N ALA A 69 -13.66 9.48 -2.23
CA ALA A 69 -12.29 8.98 -2.36
C ALA A 69 -11.74 8.60 -0.97
N TRP A 70 -12.34 7.59 -0.34
CA TRP A 70 -12.13 7.24 1.06
C TRP A 70 -10.67 6.97 1.45
N PRO A 71 -9.86 6.23 0.66
CA PRO A 71 -8.46 5.99 1.00
C PRO A 71 -7.64 7.29 1.06
N LEU A 72 -7.86 8.21 0.10
CA LEU A 72 -7.17 9.50 0.06
C LEU A 72 -7.62 10.40 1.21
N ARG A 73 -8.93 10.43 1.50
CA ARG A 73 -9.47 11.14 2.66
C ARG A 73 -8.86 10.64 3.97
N LEU A 74 -8.78 9.32 4.13
CA LEU A 74 -8.20 8.71 5.33
C LEU A 74 -6.72 9.12 5.51
N GLN A 75 -5.96 9.19 4.43
CA GLN A 75 -4.58 9.64 4.44
C GLN A 75 -4.45 11.09 4.94
N VAL A 76 -5.30 12.00 4.44
CA VAL A 76 -5.34 13.40 4.87
C VAL A 76 -5.77 13.54 6.32
N LEU A 77 -6.82 12.82 6.75
CA LEU A 77 -7.31 12.87 8.14
C LEU A 77 -6.29 12.33 9.13
N LYS A 78 -5.53 11.29 8.76
CA LYS A 78 -4.42 10.81 9.60
C LYS A 78 -3.33 11.88 9.76
N GLU A 79 -2.99 12.59 8.70
CA GLU A 79 -2.03 13.69 8.79
C GLU A 79 -2.56 14.83 9.67
N LEU A 80 -3.79 15.27 9.47
CA LEU A 80 -4.45 16.25 10.34
C LEU A 80 -4.39 15.82 11.81
N GLY A 81 -4.71 14.56 12.10
CA GLY A 81 -4.69 14.02 13.45
C GLY A 81 -3.30 13.96 14.07
N ARG A 82 -2.25 13.59 13.29
CA ARG A 82 -0.85 13.63 13.76
C ARG A 82 -0.38 15.05 14.08
N LEU A 83 -0.89 16.02 13.34
CA LEU A 83 -0.54 17.42 13.51
C LEU A 83 -1.41 18.13 14.56
N SER A 84 -2.56 17.57 14.95
CA SER A 84 -3.51 18.16 15.89
C SER A 84 -3.08 17.96 17.36
N ARG A 85 -3.42 18.95 18.21
CA ARG A 85 -3.34 18.79 19.67
C ARG A 85 -4.49 17.93 20.23
N HIS A 86 -5.58 17.83 19.47
CA HIS A 86 -6.81 17.15 19.87
C HIS A 86 -7.27 16.16 18.77
N PRO A 87 -6.49 15.10 18.49
CA PRO A 87 -6.82 14.15 17.40
C PRO A 87 -8.17 13.45 17.62
N ALA A 88 -8.65 13.37 18.86
CA ALA A 88 -9.93 12.76 19.20
C ALA A 88 -11.13 13.42 18.50
N THR A 89 -11.06 14.72 18.18
CA THR A 89 -12.12 15.44 17.46
C THR A 89 -12.33 14.95 16.04
N LEU A 90 -11.31 14.32 15.44
CA LEU A 90 -11.36 13.78 14.08
C LEU A 90 -11.88 12.33 14.03
N ARG A 91 -12.16 11.71 15.20
CA ARG A 91 -12.62 10.31 15.26
C ARG A 91 -13.79 9.99 14.34
N PRO A 92 -14.91 10.77 14.32
CA PRO A 92 -16.03 10.44 13.44
C PRO A 92 -15.66 10.48 11.95
N ALA A 93 -14.85 11.45 11.54
CA ALA A 93 -14.41 11.58 10.15
C ALA A 93 -13.45 10.45 9.75
N ILE A 94 -12.50 10.07 10.63
CA ILE A 94 -11.59 8.97 10.45
C ILE A 94 -12.36 7.64 10.37
N GLU A 95 -13.35 7.43 11.25
CA GLU A 95 -14.20 6.23 11.21
C GLU A 95 -14.96 6.12 9.89
N GLN A 96 -15.59 7.20 9.44
CA GLN A 96 -16.29 7.23 8.17
C GLN A 96 -15.36 6.87 7.01
N ALA A 97 -14.16 7.45 6.97
CA ALA A 97 -13.19 7.19 5.93
C ALA A 97 -12.65 5.74 5.99
N LEU A 98 -12.39 5.20 7.20
CA LEU A 98 -12.00 3.80 7.41
C LEU A 98 -13.05 2.83 6.88
N ARG A 99 -14.33 3.04 7.25
CA ARG A 99 -15.43 2.20 6.79
C ARG A 99 -15.62 2.29 5.27
N GLY A 100 -15.47 3.48 4.70
CA GLY A 100 -15.53 3.67 3.26
C GLY A 100 -14.38 3.01 2.51
N ALA A 101 -13.16 3.07 3.07
CA ALA A 101 -11.96 2.51 2.42
C ALA A 101 -11.83 1.00 2.60
N HIS A 102 -12.19 0.47 3.76
CA HIS A 102 -11.85 -0.90 4.17
C HIS A 102 -13.05 -1.75 4.61
N GLY A 103 -14.26 -1.19 4.65
CA GLY A 103 -15.45 -1.90 5.14
C GLY A 103 -15.84 -3.15 4.37
N SER A 104 -15.34 -3.31 3.14
CA SER A 104 -15.54 -4.51 2.32
C SER A 104 -14.61 -5.68 2.67
N HIS A 105 -13.55 -5.44 3.46
CA HIS A 105 -12.67 -6.52 3.92
C HIS A 105 -13.43 -7.49 4.85
N LYS A 106 -13.23 -8.79 4.65
CA LYS A 106 -13.91 -9.85 5.39
C LYS A 106 -13.75 -9.72 6.92
N ASN A 107 -12.55 -9.37 7.37
CA ASN A 107 -12.24 -9.24 8.78
C ASN A 107 -12.30 -7.81 9.31
N PHE A 108 -12.86 -6.84 8.54
CA PHE A 108 -12.85 -5.43 8.94
C PHE A 108 -13.43 -5.23 10.35
N GLN A 109 -14.62 -5.72 10.62
CA GLN A 109 -15.27 -5.49 11.92
C GLN A 109 -14.50 -6.13 13.08
N ARG A 110 -14.00 -7.35 12.89
CA ARG A 110 -13.19 -8.06 13.90
C ARG A 110 -11.90 -7.30 14.22
N VAL A 111 -11.20 -6.80 13.19
CA VAL A 111 -9.98 -6.01 13.36
C VAL A 111 -10.28 -4.65 13.99
N TYR A 112 -11.39 -4.01 13.60
CA TYR A 112 -11.84 -2.72 14.15
C TYR A 112 -12.09 -2.82 15.66
N ASP A 113 -12.81 -3.87 16.10
CA ASP A 113 -13.12 -4.10 17.50
C ASP A 113 -11.86 -4.45 18.29
N PHE A 114 -11.02 -5.34 17.76
CA PHE A 114 -9.74 -5.70 18.36
C PHE A 114 -8.77 -4.50 18.48
N ALA A 115 -8.73 -3.63 17.50
CA ALA A 115 -7.92 -2.41 17.58
C ALA A 115 -8.38 -1.46 18.69
N GLY A 116 -9.64 -1.59 19.14
CA GLY A 116 -10.24 -0.71 20.14
C GLY A 116 -10.48 0.69 19.60
N PHE A 117 -10.93 0.80 18.34
CA PHE A 117 -11.20 2.11 17.73
C PHE A 117 -12.35 2.85 18.41
N SER A 118 -13.33 2.12 18.94
CA SER A 118 -14.49 2.68 19.63
C SER A 118 -14.17 3.29 21.01
N ASP A 119 -12.98 3.04 21.57
CA ASP A 119 -12.57 3.64 22.83
C ASP A 119 -12.34 5.15 22.66
N PRO A 120 -13.17 6.01 23.28
CA PRO A 120 -13.09 7.47 23.12
C PRO A 120 -11.78 8.08 23.66
N THR A 121 -11.10 7.39 24.55
CA THR A 121 -9.83 7.85 25.17
C THR A 121 -8.62 7.57 24.31
N SER A 122 -8.75 6.65 23.33
CA SER A 122 -7.65 6.26 22.47
C SER A 122 -7.37 7.28 21.36
N ASN A 123 -6.14 7.29 20.83
CA ASN A 123 -5.79 8.09 19.66
C ASN A 123 -6.38 7.46 18.37
N PRO A 124 -7.33 8.11 17.67
CA PRO A 124 -7.99 7.53 16.50
C PRO A 124 -7.03 7.32 15.32
N VAL A 125 -5.95 8.10 15.20
CA VAL A 125 -4.95 7.93 14.15
C VAL A 125 -4.17 6.62 14.34
N GLU A 126 -3.67 6.39 15.56
CA GLU A 126 -2.93 5.16 15.89
C GLU A 126 -3.81 3.91 15.71
N LYS A 127 -5.09 4.02 16.10
CA LYS A 127 -6.04 2.92 15.90
C LYS A 127 -6.32 2.66 14.43
N ALA A 128 -6.48 3.72 13.62
CA ALA A 128 -6.66 3.59 12.18
C ALA A 128 -5.43 2.93 11.52
N GLU A 129 -4.22 3.35 11.88
CA GLU A 129 -2.98 2.75 11.38
C GLU A 129 -2.84 1.28 11.76
N LYS A 130 -3.24 0.93 12.99
CA LYS A 130 -3.28 -0.44 13.45
C LYS A 130 -4.25 -1.27 12.60
N ILE A 131 -5.47 -0.77 12.36
CA ILE A 131 -6.47 -1.45 11.52
C ILE A 131 -5.93 -1.66 10.10
N GLU A 132 -5.41 -0.62 9.45
CA GLU A 132 -4.83 -0.74 8.11
C GLU A 132 -3.66 -1.73 8.06
N THR A 133 -2.83 -1.75 9.10
CA THR A 133 -1.70 -2.69 9.19
C THR A 133 -2.19 -4.14 9.25
N TRP A 134 -3.25 -4.41 9.99
CA TRP A 134 -3.82 -5.75 10.10
C TRP A 134 -4.55 -6.17 8.83
N LEU A 135 -5.36 -5.28 8.25
CA LEU A 135 -6.13 -5.57 7.04
C LEU A 135 -5.26 -5.79 5.80
N ARG A 136 -4.00 -5.35 5.81
CA ARG A 136 -3.03 -5.75 4.77
C ARG A 136 -2.86 -7.25 4.68
N TYR A 137 -3.06 -7.98 5.79
CA TYR A 137 -2.91 -9.44 5.87
C TYR A 137 -4.27 -10.14 5.98
N ASP A 138 -5.32 -9.55 5.37
CA ASP A 138 -6.64 -10.17 5.35
C ASP A 138 -6.66 -11.43 4.48
N GLU A 139 -7.64 -12.29 4.75
CA GLU A 139 -7.80 -13.54 4.01
C GLU A 139 -7.96 -13.28 2.50
N GLY A 140 -7.22 -14.03 1.69
CA GLY A 140 -7.18 -13.88 0.24
C GLY A 140 -6.11 -12.92 -0.27
N GLU A 141 -5.45 -12.14 0.60
CA GLU A 141 -4.30 -11.33 0.19
C GLU A 141 -3.10 -12.23 -0.15
N MET A 142 -2.31 -11.80 -1.15
CA MET A 142 -1.24 -12.61 -1.71
C MET A 142 0.11 -11.92 -1.54
N TYR A 143 1.12 -12.72 -1.20
CA TYR A 143 2.47 -12.25 -0.91
C TYR A 143 3.51 -13.15 -1.55
N PHE A 144 4.69 -12.58 -1.82
CA PHE A 144 5.91 -13.31 -2.12
C PHE A 144 6.82 -13.31 -0.89
N MET A 145 7.43 -14.47 -0.63
CA MET A 145 8.47 -14.61 0.39
C MET A 145 9.68 -15.32 -0.20
N ALA A 146 10.86 -14.70 -0.06
CA ALA A 146 12.12 -15.32 -0.49
C ALA A 146 12.32 -16.67 0.19
N GLY A 147 12.73 -17.69 -0.59
CA GLY A 147 12.88 -19.06 -0.15
C GLY A 147 11.59 -19.90 -0.13
N ARG A 148 10.40 -19.27 -0.24
CA ARG A 148 9.09 -19.97 -0.15
C ARG A 148 8.20 -19.75 -1.37
N GLY A 149 8.47 -18.71 -2.19
CA GLY A 149 7.67 -18.40 -3.37
C GLY A 149 6.43 -17.55 -3.06
N ALA A 150 5.41 -17.68 -3.90
CA ALA A 150 4.14 -16.98 -3.69
C ALA A 150 3.26 -17.72 -2.67
N GLY A 151 2.48 -16.99 -1.92
CA GLY A 151 1.56 -17.53 -0.92
C GLY A 151 0.31 -16.67 -0.77
N ILE A 152 -0.75 -17.30 -0.27
CA ILE A 152 -2.04 -16.67 0.02
C ILE A 152 -2.31 -16.68 1.51
N VAL A 153 -2.83 -15.59 2.05
CA VAL A 153 -3.30 -15.54 3.45
C VAL A 153 -4.58 -16.36 3.57
N THR A 154 -4.56 -17.36 4.43
CA THR A 154 -5.68 -18.26 4.68
C THR A 154 -6.41 -17.95 5.98
N GLU A 155 -5.75 -17.27 6.92
CA GLU A 155 -6.33 -16.84 8.19
C GLU A 155 -5.64 -15.59 8.71
N LEU A 156 -6.42 -14.61 9.16
CA LEU A 156 -5.97 -13.50 9.98
C LEU A 156 -6.54 -13.67 11.40
N ASN A 157 -5.64 -13.74 12.39
CA ASN A 157 -6.03 -13.86 13.79
C ASN A 157 -5.50 -12.66 14.60
N PRO A 158 -6.31 -11.60 14.80
CA PRO A 158 -5.91 -10.42 15.54
C PRO A 158 -5.56 -10.69 17.00
N GLU A 159 -6.28 -11.61 17.66
CA GLU A 159 -6.11 -11.91 19.09
C GLU A 159 -4.74 -12.55 19.37
N LEU A 160 -4.27 -13.40 18.46
CA LEU A 160 -2.95 -14.03 18.53
C LEU A 160 -1.85 -13.19 17.88
N GLY A 161 -2.19 -12.13 17.19
CA GLY A 161 -1.24 -11.29 16.51
C GLY A 161 -0.58 -11.92 15.28
N ILE A 162 -1.25 -12.88 14.61
CA ILE A 162 -0.68 -13.70 13.53
C ILE A 162 -1.51 -13.67 12.26
N ALA A 163 -0.81 -13.87 11.14
CA ALA A 163 -1.38 -14.29 9.87
C ALA A 163 -0.87 -15.69 9.51
N ARG A 164 -1.74 -16.53 8.92
CA ARG A 164 -1.39 -17.81 8.33
C ARG A 164 -1.40 -17.70 6.83
N LEU A 165 -0.36 -18.25 6.21
CA LEU A 165 -0.20 -18.27 4.76
C LEU A 165 0.09 -19.68 4.28
N ASP A 166 -0.53 -20.05 3.17
CA ASP A 166 -0.21 -21.25 2.41
C ASP A 166 0.66 -20.83 1.21
N PHE A 167 1.87 -21.41 1.13
CA PHE A 167 2.84 -21.12 0.07
C PHE A 167 2.88 -22.23 -0.99
N ASP A 168 3.39 -21.89 -2.16
CA ASP A 168 3.50 -22.78 -3.33
C ASP A 168 4.14 -24.14 -3.06
N LYS A 169 5.08 -24.22 -2.11
CA LYS A 169 5.75 -25.49 -1.72
C LYS A 169 4.88 -26.38 -0.83
N GLY A 170 3.61 -26.04 -0.62
CA GLY A 170 2.71 -26.75 0.29
C GLY A 170 3.00 -26.48 1.78
N GLU A 171 3.83 -25.50 2.07
CA GLU A 171 4.17 -25.12 3.44
C GLU A 171 3.13 -24.13 4.00
N ARG A 172 2.60 -24.48 5.17
CA ARG A 172 1.78 -23.58 5.98
C ARG A 172 2.65 -22.85 6.98
N VAL A 173 2.57 -21.54 6.96
CA VAL A 173 3.37 -20.70 7.85
C VAL A 173 2.45 -19.80 8.65
N SER A 174 2.55 -19.89 9.98
CA SER A 174 1.97 -18.88 10.88
C SER A 174 3.05 -17.91 11.28
N MET A 175 2.83 -16.61 11.08
CA MET A 175 3.81 -15.60 11.46
C MET A 175 3.17 -14.40 12.14
N PRO A 176 3.87 -13.81 13.13
CA PRO A 176 3.46 -12.54 13.73
C PRO A 176 3.37 -11.44 12.67
N ILE A 177 2.40 -10.54 12.80
CA ILE A 177 2.19 -9.42 11.85
C ILE A 177 3.45 -8.55 11.70
N GLY A 178 4.21 -8.34 12.79
CA GLY A 178 5.48 -7.62 12.72
C GLY A 178 6.55 -8.33 11.88
N ALA A 179 6.57 -9.66 11.89
CA ALA A 179 7.46 -10.45 11.03
C ALA A 179 6.96 -10.46 9.59
N ALA A 180 5.64 -10.58 9.39
CA ALA A 180 5.00 -10.50 8.07
C ALA A 180 5.40 -9.20 7.34
N ALA A 181 5.36 -8.06 8.03
CA ALA A 181 5.75 -6.77 7.49
C ALA A 181 7.22 -6.70 7.02
N LYS A 182 8.09 -7.54 7.59
CA LYS A 182 9.52 -7.57 7.27
C LYS A 182 9.85 -8.50 6.10
N TYR A 183 9.15 -9.63 5.99
CA TYR A 183 9.53 -10.71 5.08
C TYR A 183 8.60 -10.90 3.89
N LEU A 184 7.39 -10.37 3.95
CA LEU A 184 6.40 -10.54 2.89
C LEU A 184 6.41 -9.33 1.94
N VAL A 185 6.56 -9.61 0.65
CA VAL A 185 6.40 -8.62 -0.43
C VAL A 185 4.99 -8.76 -0.99
N PRO A 186 4.14 -7.72 -0.94
CA PRO A 186 2.78 -7.83 -1.43
C PRO A 186 2.74 -8.06 -2.94
N LEU A 187 1.81 -8.90 -3.38
CA LEU A 187 1.49 -9.14 -4.78
C LEU A 187 0.19 -8.39 -5.11
N PRO A 188 0.26 -7.15 -5.63
CA PRO A 188 -0.93 -6.35 -5.91
C PRO A 188 -1.79 -6.96 -7.02
N PRO A 189 -3.05 -6.52 -7.20
CA PRO A 189 -3.86 -6.90 -8.35
C PRO A 189 -3.10 -6.65 -9.67
N GLY A 190 -3.15 -7.63 -10.58
CA GLY A 190 -2.40 -7.60 -11.85
C GLY A 190 -0.96 -8.12 -11.76
N HIS A 191 -0.43 -8.43 -10.59
CA HIS A 191 0.88 -9.07 -10.47
C HIS A 191 0.85 -10.49 -11.07
N VAL A 192 1.85 -10.82 -11.92
CA VAL A 192 1.89 -12.10 -12.64
C VAL A 192 1.77 -13.33 -11.73
N LEU A 193 2.36 -13.30 -10.55
CA LEU A 193 2.31 -14.43 -9.62
C LEU A 193 0.93 -14.66 -8.99
N ARG A 194 0.02 -13.69 -9.01
CA ARG A 194 -1.38 -13.93 -8.59
C ARG A 194 -2.09 -14.91 -9.52
N GLU A 195 -1.72 -14.93 -10.80
CA GLU A 195 -2.29 -15.86 -11.78
C GLU A 195 -2.00 -17.33 -11.46
N LYS A 196 -0.96 -17.64 -10.65
CA LYS A 196 -0.69 -18.99 -10.17
C LYS A 196 -1.86 -19.60 -9.39
N PHE A 197 -2.61 -18.75 -8.68
CA PHE A 197 -3.74 -19.18 -7.86
C PHE A 197 -5.06 -19.24 -8.63
N THR A 198 -5.08 -18.73 -9.86
CA THR A 198 -6.29 -18.67 -10.71
C THR A 198 -6.15 -19.48 -12.00
N ASP A 199 -4.96 -19.49 -12.61
CA ASP A 199 -4.69 -20.16 -13.91
C ASP A 199 -3.21 -20.56 -14.03
N ALA A 200 -2.79 -21.53 -13.22
CA ALA A 200 -1.41 -22.01 -13.20
C ALA A 200 -0.97 -22.64 -14.54
N GLU A 201 -1.89 -23.33 -15.23
CA GLU A 201 -1.62 -24.01 -16.52
C GLU A 201 -1.25 -22.98 -17.60
N LYS A 202 -1.95 -21.85 -17.65
CA LYS A 202 -1.64 -20.76 -18.57
C LYS A 202 -0.24 -20.21 -18.34
N LEU A 203 0.16 -19.97 -17.08
CA LEU A 203 1.51 -19.49 -16.75
C LEU A 203 2.59 -20.52 -17.12
N GLN A 204 2.34 -21.80 -16.87
CA GLN A 204 3.26 -22.87 -17.26
C GLN A 204 3.45 -22.94 -18.79
N ALA A 205 2.35 -22.80 -19.54
CA ALA A 205 2.41 -22.77 -20.99
C ALA A 205 3.18 -21.54 -21.52
N GLU A 206 2.96 -20.35 -20.92
CA GLU A 206 3.66 -19.12 -21.25
C GLU A 206 5.16 -19.24 -20.95
N ALA A 207 5.53 -19.70 -19.75
CA ALA A 207 6.91 -19.90 -19.33
C ALA A 207 7.66 -20.89 -20.23
N LYS A 208 6.98 -21.92 -20.73
CA LYS A 208 7.54 -22.92 -21.65
C LYS A 208 7.70 -22.37 -23.09
N LYS A 209 6.69 -21.64 -23.58
CA LYS A 209 6.66 -21.11 -24.96
C LYS A 209 7.62 -19.95 -25.16
N SER A 210 7.72 -19.04 -24.21
CA SER A 210 8.49 -17.80 -24.34
C SER A 210 9.20 -17.44 -23.03
N PRO A 211 10.28 -18.18 -22.62
CA PRO A 211 10.93 -17.98 -21.33
C PRO A 211 11.42 -16.56 -21.08
N SER A 212 11.99 -15.88 -22.08
CA SER A 212 12.50 -14.51 -21.94
C SER A 212 11.38 -13.48 -21.76
N GLN A 213 10.27 -13.62 -22.46
CA GLN A 213 9.11 -12.72 -22.29
C GLN A 213 8.46 -12.93 -20.92
N PHE A 214 8.32 -14.19 -20.50
CA PHE A 214 7.80 -14.50 -19.17
C PHE A 214 8.70 -13.96 -18.05
N PHE A 215 10.01 -14.07 -18.19
CA PHE A 215 10.97 -13.50 -17.26
C PHE A 215 10.87 -11.97 -17.20
N ALA A 216 10.79 -11.30 -18.35
CA ALA A 216 10.59 -9.85 -18.41
C ALA A 216 9.28 -9.43 -17.69
N ARG A 217 8.20 -10.19 -17.87
CA ARG A 217 6.91 -9.96 -17.20
C ARG A 217 7.01 -10.10 -15.67
N ILE A 218 7.80 -11.07 -15.17
CA ILE A 218 8.09 -11.21 -13.74
C ILE A 218 8.81 -9.94 -13.24
N LEU A 219 9.91 -9.56 -13.90
CA LEU A 219 10.68 -8.37 -13.49
C LEU A 219 9.83 -7.10 -13.48
N GLN A 220 8.99 -6.89 -14.51
CA GLN A 220 8.06 -5.78 -14.57
C GLN A 220 7.05 -5.79 -13.42
N SER A 221 6.53 -6.97 -13.06
CA SER A 221 5.57 -7.11 -11.96
C SER A 221 6.19 -6.78 -10.59
N PHE A 222 7.46 -7.11 -10.39
CA PHE A 222 8.19 -6.75 -9.16
C PHE A 222 8.68 -5.29 -9.17
N GLY A 223 8.83 -4.66 -10.34
CA GLY A 223 9.26 -3.26 -10.48
C GLY A 223 10.67 -2.97 -9.93
N ARG A 224 11.51 -4.01 -9.74
CA ARG A 224 12.87 -3.92 -9.20
C ARG A 224 13.78 -5.02 -9.75
N PRO A 225 15.10 -4.84 -9.67
CA PRO A 225 16.04 -5.91 -9.93
C PRO A 225 15.82 -7.10 -8.97
N MET A 226 15.99 -8.32 -9.46
CA MET A 226 15.86 -9.55 -8.69
C MET A 226 17.16 -10.38 -8.77
N GLN A 227 17.53 -10.99 -7.66
CA GLN A 227 18.60 -11.99 -7.65
C GLN A 227 18.11 -13.30 -8.28
N MET A 228 19.03 -14.11 -8.83
CA MET A 228 18.71 -15.39 -9.44
C MET A 228 17.92 -16.32 -8.50
N ALA A 229 18.26 -16.32 -7.22
CA ALA A 229 17.55 -17.09 -6.20
C ALA A 229 16.08 -16.64 -6.04
N GLU A 230 15.83 -15.32 -6.03
CA GLU A 230 14.47 -14.76 -5.95
C GLU A 230 13.64 -15.12 -7.21
N VAL A 231 14.26 -15.09 -8.40
CA VAL A 231 13.59 -15.51 -9.64
C VAL A 231 13.24 -17.00 -9.58
N ARG A 232 14.16 -17.85 -9.08
CA ARG A 232 13.88 -19.27 -8.89
C ARG A 232 12.70 -19.52 -7.97
N ASP A 233 12.65 -18.81 -6.85
CA ASP A 233 11.52 -18.88 -5.91
C ASP A 233 10.21 -18.37 -6.54
N ALA A 234 10.27 -17.32 -7.35
CA ALA A 234 9.09 -16.77 -8.02
C ALA A 234 8.46 -17.77 -9.02
N VAL A 235 9.27 -18.60 -9.68
CA VAL A 235 8.79 -19.56 -10.69
C VAL A 235 8.51 -20.96 -10.13
N ILE A 236 8.58 -21.16 -8.82
CA ILE A 236 8.17 -22.42 -8.18
C ILE A 236 6.74 -22.75 -8.61
N GLY A 237 6.49 -24.03 -8.97
CA GLY A 237 5.18 -24.48 -9.45
C GLY A 237 4.80 -24.03 -10.88
N ILE A 238 5.59 -23.14 -11.51
CA ILE A 238 5.45 -22.74 -12.91
C ILE A 238 6.48 -23.45 -13.77
N VAL A 239 7.75 -23.38 -13.38
CA VAL A 239 8.86 -24.09 -14.05
C VAL A 239 9.23 -25.30 -13.20
N PRO A 240 9.17 -26.52 -13.76
CA PRO A 240 9.63 -27.73 -13.07
C PRO A 240 11.10 -27.61 -12.63
N GLU A 241 11.41 -28.11 -11.44
CA GLU A 241 12.74 -27.91 -10.85
C GLU A 241 13.86 -28.54 -11.73
N GLU A 242 13.60 -29.67 -12.30
CA GLU A 242 14.52 -30.35 -13.22
C GLU A 242 14.76 -29.56 -14.52
N LYS A 243 13.89 -28.65 -14.88
CA LYS A 243 13.99 -27.77 -16.06
C LYS A 243 14.54 -26.38 -15.76
N TRP A 244 14.78 -26.08 -14.51
CA TRP A 244 15.21 -24.73 -14.08
C TRP A 244 16.45 -24.25 -14.84
N SER A 245 17.53 -25.06 -14.90
CA SER A 245 18.78 -24.62 -15.50
C SER A 245 18.66 -24.31 -16.99
N SER A 246 17.90 -25.14 -17.72
CA SER A 246 17.65 -24.92 -19.15
C SER A 246 16.74 -23.74 -19.40
N TRP A 247 15.70 -23.62 -18.60
CA TRP A 247 14.77 -22.49 -18.65
C TRP A 247 15.48 -21.16 -18.32
N TRP A 248 16.27 -21.11 -17.26
CA TRP A 248 17.04 -19.93 -16.87
C TRP A 248 17.99 -19.47 -17.97
N THR A 249 18.68 -20.42 -18.63
CA THR A 249 19.55 -20.11 -19.76
C THR A 249 18.80 -19.53 -20.95
N ALA A 250 17.57 -20.00 -21.22
CA ALA A 250 16.70 -19.43 -22.25
C ALA A 250 16.11 -18.09 -21.87
N ALA A 251 15.68 -17.93 -20.62
CA ALA A 251 15.03 -16.73 -20.11
C ALA A 251 15.92 -15.48 -20.20
N ARG A 252 17.21 -15.61 -19.88
CA ARG A 252 18.16 -14.48 -19.87
C ARG A 252 18.77 -14.12 -21.25
N LYS A 253 18.55 -14.94 -22.31
CA LYS A 253 19.21 -14.73 -23.62
C LYS A 253 18.81 -13.44 -24.34
N ASN A 254 17.61 -12.92 -24.12
CA ASN A 254 17.08 -11.75 -24.82
C ASN A 254 16.62 -10.63 -23.85
N THR A 255 16.96 -10.73 -22.59
CA THR A 255 16.63 -9.68 -21.63
C THR A 255 17.75 -8.66 -21.69
N GLN A 256 17.52 -7.53 -22.38
CA GLN A 256 18.29 -6.34 -22.09
C GLN A 256 17.96 -5.97 -20.65
N ILE A 257 18.78 -6.43 -19.73
CA ILE A 257 18.74 -6.02 -18.33
C ILE A 257 19.34 -4.61 -18.33
N VAL A 258 18.49 -3.62 -18.20
CA VAL A 258 18.89 -2.23 -17.93
C VAL A 258 19.08 -2.08 -16.44
#